data_b730c2e17c69a6d552a54d5258fe5cf6
#
_entry.id   b730c2e17c69a6d552a54d5258fe5cf6
#
_cell.length_a   1.000
_cell.length_b   1.000
_cell.length_c   1.000
_cell.angle_alpha   90.00
_cell.angle_beta   90.00
_cell.angle_gamma   90.00
#
_symmetry.space_group_name_H-M   'P 1'
#
loop_
_entity.id
_entity.type
_entity.pdbx_description
1 polymer ?
#
loop_
_entity_poly.entity_id
_entity_poly.type
_entity_poly.pdbx_seq_one_letter_code
_entity_poly.pdbx_strand_id
1 'polypeptide(L)'
;MGEVFRMPHETELWDTHVLFYRHRIFLHRHAALFLTFRRSGSVPAVRKEKRMYYDQHVCGARIQELRKSKGYTQEALAEAIDIDAKRISKIERGVISASYNDMILFSEFFGVTLDYLIIGKRQDVDALKKKVQDAITQLQEALM
;
A
#
# COMPACT_ATOMS: atom_id res chain seq x y z
N MET A 1 32.89 25.22 -34.11
CA MET A 1 31.59 25.09 -34.78
C MET A 1 30.77 24.14 -33.90
N GLY A 2 29.95 24.71 -33.03
CA GLY A 2 29.10 23.96 -32.09
C GLY A 2 27.66 24.05 -32.56
N GLU A 3 27.09 22.94 -32.97
CA GLU A 3 25.67 22.89 -33.28
C GLU A 3 24.89 22.80 -31.96
N VAL A 4 24.11 23.83 -31.68
CA VAL A 4 23.17 23.88 -30.57
C VAL A 4 21.94 23.06 -30.97
N PHE A 5 21.75 21.92 -30.34
CA PHE A 5 20.55 21.11 -30.48
C PHE A 5 19.36 21.86 -29.87
N ARG A 6 18.54 22.44 -30.74
CA ARG A 6 17.33 23.20 -30.38
C ARG A 6 16.17 22.19 -30.22
N MET A 7 15.69 22.02 -29.01
CA MET A 7 14.46 21.27 -28.74
C MET A 7 13.27 21.93 -29.44
N PRO A 8 12.40 21.17 -30.12
CA PRO A 8 11.17 21.75 -30.67
C PRO A 8 10.18 22.04 -29.54
N HIS A 9 9.56 23.21 -29.61
CA HIS A 9 8.42 23.63 -28.81
C HIS A 9 7.24 22.70 -29.08
N GLU A 10 6.90 21.87 -28.09
CA GLU A 10 5.63 21.15 -28.08
C GLU A 10 4.49 22.10 -27.70
N THR A 11 3.99 22.83 -28.66
CA THR A 11 2.63 23.28 -28.68
C THR A 11 2.06 22.80 -29.99
N GLU A 12 1.40 21.62 -29.96
CA GLU A 12 0.29 21.31 -30.86
C GLU A 12 -0.33 19.93 -30.59
N LEU A 13 -1.63 19.95 -30.49
CA LEU A 13 -2.54 18.82 -30.71
C LEU A 13 -2.68 17.81 -29.58
N TRP A 14 -3.17 18.27 -28.45
CA TRP A 14 -4.03 17.41 -27.66
C TRP A 14 -5.38 17.33 -28.38
N ASP A 15 -5.54 16.23 -29.07
CA ASP A 15 -6.70 15.90 -29.87
C ASP A 15 -7.97 15.96 -29.00
N THR A 16 -8.77 17.01 -29.19
CA THR A 16 -10.05 17.26 -28.51
C THR A 16 -11.02 16.08 -28.67
N HIS A 17 -10.78 15.21 -29.66
CA HIS A 17 -11.57 14.00 -29.90
C HIS A 17 -11.36 12.91 -28.83
N VAL A 18 -10.16 12.77 -28.27
CA VAL A 18 -9.89 11.75 -27.23
C VAL A 18 -10.50 12.14 -25.90
N LEU A 19 -10.52 13.43 -25.58
CA LEU A 19 -11.18 13.96 -24.37
C LEU A 19 -12.71 13.80 -24.45
N PHE A 20 -13.29 14.02 -25.64
CA PHE A 20 -14.75 13.88 -25.84
C PHE A 20 -15.21 12.43 -25.72
N TYR A 21 -14.40 11.45 -26.20
CA TYR A 21 -14.75 10.02 -26.11
C TYR A 21 -14.64 9.47 -24.68
N ARG A 22 -13.63 9.89 -23.92
CA ARG A 22 -13.48 9.51 -22.49
C ARG A 22 -14.58 10.10 -21.61
N HIS A 23 -15.02 11.32 -21.90
CA HIS A 23 -16.08 11.98 -21.13
C HIS A 23 -17.46 11.38 -21.42
N ARG A 24 -17.71 10.92 -22.66
CA ARG A 24 -18.99 10.34 -23.06
C ARG A 24 -19.20 8.92 -22.50
N ILE A 25 -18.13 8.12 -22.36
CA ILE A 25 -18.22 6.79 -21.72
C ILE A 25 -18.36 6.93 -20.20
N PHE A 26 -17.73 7.95 -19.60
CA PHE A 26 -17.83 8.20 -18.16
C PHE A 26 -19.23 8.68 -17.76
N LEU A 27 -19.86 9.54 -18.56
CA LEU A 27 -21.21 10.04 -18.30
C LEU A 27 -22.31 8.95 -18.45
N HIS A 28 -22.17 8.00 -19.38
CA HIS A 28 -23.16 6.93 -19.57
C HIS A 28 -23.12 5.87 -18.45
N ARG A 29 -21.96 5.58 -17.88
CA ARG A 29 -21.85 4.65 -16.74
C ARG A 29 -22.30 5.27 -15.40
N HIS A 30 -22.14 6.57 -15.25
CA HIS A 30 -22.56 7.28 -14.02
C HIS A 30 -24.01 7.78 -14.06
N ALA A 31 -24.57 8.05 -15.26
CA ALA A 31 -25.97 8.45 -15.39
C ALA A 31 -26.94 7.33 -14.97
N ALA A 32 -26.61 6.07 -15.25
CA ALA A 32 -27.40 4.93 -14.81
C ALA A 32 -27.37 4.75 -13.29
N LEU A 33 -26.23 5.04 -12.64
CA LEU A 33 -26.09 5.03 -11.17
C LEU A 33 -26.80 6.20 -10.50
N PHE A 34 -26.86 7.38 -11.16
CA PHE A 34 -27.51 8.57 -10.62
C PHE A 34 -29.03 8.49 -10.69
N LEU A 35 -29.58 7.82 -11.70
CA LEU A 35 -31.03 7.66 -11.86
C LEU A 35 -31.62 6.59 -10.92
N THR A 36 -30.82 5.58 -10.52
CA THR A 36 -31.24 4.60 -9.51
C THR A 36 -31.14 5.13 -8.09
N PHE A 37 -30.24 6.09 -7.84
CA PHE A 37 -30.06 6.71 -6.51
C PHE A 37 -31.25 7.62 -6.12
N ARG A 38 -31.95 8.23 -7.09
CA ARG A 38 -33.05 9.15 -6.81
C ARG A 38 -34.39 8.45 -6.46
N ARG A 39 -34.49 7.14 -6.67
CA ARG A 39 -35.75 6.37 -6.49
C ARG A 39 -35.82 5.60 -5.17
N SER A 40 -34.73 5.39 -4.52
CA SER A 40 -34.64 4.72 -3.22
C SER A 40 -33.98 5.66 -2.22
N GLY A 41 -34.77 6.37 -1.43
CA GLY A 41 -34.27 7.32 -0.43
C GLY A 41 -33.49 6.71 0.75
N SER A 42 -32.90 5.54 0.56
CA SER A 42 -32.01 4.90 1.52
C SER A 42 -30.64 4.69 0.89
N VAL A 43 -29.69 5.49 1.31
CA VAL A 43 -28.28 5.14 1.16
C VAL A 43 -28.11 3.74 1.77
N PRO A 44 -27.66 2.72 1.01
CA PRO A 44 -27.42 1.41 1.61
C PRO A 44 -26.51 1.64 2.80
N ALA A 45 -26.93 1.19 3.99
CA ALA A 45 -26.13 1.32 5.19
C ALA A 45 -24.75 0.72 4.86
N VAL A 46 -23.76 1.60 4.71
CA VAL A 46 -22.37 1.18 4.58
C VAL A 46 -22.14 0.30 5.80
N ARG A 47 -22.00 -1.02 5.58
CA ARG A 47 -21.61 -1.94 6.64
C ARG A 47 -20.54 -1.22 7.42
N LYS A 48 -20.71 -1.09 8.72
CA LYS A 48 -19.67 -0.62 9.63
C LYS A 48 -18.59 -1.68 9.63
N GLU A 49 -17.88 -1.76 8.50
CA GLU A 49 -16.64 -2.51 8.48
C GLU A 49 -15.75 -1.87 9.52
N LYS A 50 -15.13 -2.69 10.35
CA LYS A 50 -14.22 -2.25 11.39
C LYS A 50 -13.19 -1.34 10.72
N ARG A 51 -13.37 -0.02 10.86
CA ARG A 51 -12.44 0.94 10.27
C ARG A 51 -11.08 0.64 10.86
N MET A 52 -10.14 0.30 10.01
CA MET A 52 -8.75 0.09 10.42
C MET A 52 -8.12 1.45 10.58
N TYR A 53 -7.78 1.79 11.81
CA TYR A 53 -7.07 3.03 12.14
C TYR A 53 -5.61 2.70 12.41
N TYR A 54 -4.73 3.62 12.04
CA TYR A 54 -3.36 3.58 12.49
C TYR A 54 -3.32 3.84 14.00
N ASP A 55 -2.72 2.90 14.73
CA ASP A 55 -2.45 3.03 16.16
C ASP A 55 -0.94 2.96 16.38
N GLN A 56 -0.35 4.08 16.80
CA GLN A 56 1.10 4.19 17.00
C GLN A 56 1.62 3.26 18.10
N HIS A 57 0.82 2.96 19.14
CA HIS A 57 1.22 2.04 20.19
C HIS A 57 1.29 0.61 19.67
N VAL A 58 0.28 0.19 18.92
CA VAL A 58 0.22 -1.16 18.34
C VAL A 58 1.29 -1.34 17.26
N CYS A 59 1.52 -0.32 16.46
CA CYS A 59 2.60 -0.32 15.46
C CYS A 59 3.98 -0.39 16.13
N GLY A 60 4.22 0.45 17.14
CA GLY A 60 5.47 0.45 17.90
C GLY A 60 5.75 -0.89 18.59
N ALA A 61 4.72 -1.51 19.18
CA ALA A 61 4.84 -2.83 19.79
C ALA A 61 5.24 -3.92 18.77
N ARG A 62 4.70 -3.88 17.53
CA ARG A 62 5.11 -4.81 16.46
C ARG A 62 6.57 -4.61 16.05
N ILE A 63 7.02 -3.36 15.93
CA ILE A 63 8.43 -3.04 15.62
C ILE A 63 9.33 -3.61 16.72
N GLN A 64 8.97 -3.42 18.00
CA GLN A 64 9.72 -3.97 19.12
C GLN A 64 9.75 -5.50 19.10
N GLU A 65 8.62 -6.15 18.80
CA GLU A 65 8.53 -7.61 18.69
C GLU A 65 9.44 -8.14 17.58
N LEU A 66 9.41 -7.52 16.39
CA LEU A 66 10.27 -7.86 15.27
C LEU A 66 11.76 -7.70 15.62
N ARG A 67 12.12 -6.59 16.26
CA ARG A 67 13.50 -6.36 16.71
C ARG A 67 13.96 -7.46 17.67
N LYS A 68 13.16 -7.75 18.69
CA LYS A 68 13.48 -8.79 19.68
C LYS A 68 13.56 -10.18 19.05
N SER A 69 12.67 -10.50 18.12
CA SER A 69 12.69 -11.81 17.42
C SER A 69 13.94 -12.02 16.59
N LYS A 70 14.55 -10.93 16.09
CA LYS A 70 15.85 -10.96 15.38
C LYS A 70 17.05 -10.79 16.31
N GLY A 71 16.86 -10.65 17.63
CA GLY A 71 17.93 -10.56 18.61
C GLY A 71 18.64 -9.20 18.68
N TYR A 72 18.08 -8.12 18.10
CA TYR A 72 18.70 -6.81 18.11
C TYR A 72 18.38 -6.02 19.38
N THR A 73 19.37 -5.27 19.89
CA THR A 73 19.13 -4.19 20.87
C THR A 73 18.59 -2.94 20.14
N GLN A 74 18.11 -1.94 20.89
CA GLN A 74 17.65 -0.69 20.26
C GLN A 74 18.82 0.05 19.60
N GLU A 75 19.98 0.02 20.21
CA GLU A 75 21.22 0.62 19.70
C GLU A 75 21.71 -0.09 18.43
N ALA A 76 21.72 -1.42 18.43
CA ALA A 76 22.14 -2.19 17.25
C ALA A 76 21.18 -2.02 16.06
N LEU A 77 19.87 -1.90 16.32
CA LEU A 77 18.92 -1.57 15.28
C LEU A 77 19.13 -0.14 14.75
N ALA A 78 19.37 0.81 15.67
CA ALA A 78 19.62 2.22 15.35
C ALA A 78 20.81 2.38 14.38
N GLU A 79 21.92 1.69 14.68
CA GLU A 79 23.11 1.66 13.84
C GLU A 79 22.83 1.00 12.47
N ALA A 80 22.07 -0.11 12.46
CA ALA A 80 21.80 -0.85 11.23
C ALA A 80 20.93 -0.11 10.21
N ILE A 81 20.04 0.79 10.67
CA ILE A 81 19.09 1.52 9.81
C ILE A 81 19.29 3.04 9.82
N ASP A 82 20.39 3.52 10.43
CA ASP A 82 20.77 4.93 10.52
C ASP A 82 19.67 5.82 11.13
N ILE A 83 19.10 5.38 12.26
CA ILE A 83 18.09 6.12 13.03
C ILE A 83 18.59 6.27 14.47
N ASP A 84 18.36 7.43 15.10
CA ASP A 84 18.69 7.66 16.51
C ASP A 84 18.00 6.63 17.44
N ALA A 85 18.78 6.01 18.34
CA ALA A 85 18.27 4.97 19.26
C ALA A 85 17.18 5.51 20.21
N LYS A 86 17.27 6.80 20.62
CA LYS A 86 16.21 7.43 21.44
C LYS A 86 14.92 7.58 20.64
N ARG A 87 15.03 7.80 19.31
CA ARG A 87 13.87 7.85 18.41
C ARG A 87 13.22 6.48 18.30
N ILE A 88 13.99 5.41 18.09
CA ILE A 88 13.50 4.03 18.07
C ILE A 88 12.78 3.71 19.38
N SER A 89 13.40 4.02 20.53
CA SER A 89 12.78 3.80 21.84
C SER A 89 11.43 4.52 22.00
N LYS A 90 11.29 5.75 21.51
CA LYS A 90 10.02 6.50 21.53
C LYS A 90 8.98 5.90 20.61
N ILE A 91 9.38 5.43 19.42
CA ILE A 91 8.49 4.76 18.46
C ILE A 91 7.98 3.44 19.04
N GLU A 92 8.87 2.59 19.56
CA GLU A 92 8.49 1.28 20.14
C GLU A 92 7.52 1.41 21.33
N ARG A 93 7.66 2.47 22.14
CA ARG A 93 6.73 2.77 23.23
C ARG A 93 5.45 3.47 22.78
N GLY A 94 5.34 3.82 21.50
CA GLY A 94 4.22 4.57 20.97
C GLY A 94 4.12 6.01 21.48
N VAL A 95 5.21 6.59 21.95
CA VAL A 95 5.26 8.00 22.39
C VAL A 95 5.21 8.95 21.19
N ILE A 96 5.83 8.52 20.08
CA ILE A 96 5.77 9.22 18.79
C ILE A 96 5.41 8.22 17.70
N SER A 97 4.76 8.72 16.65
CA SER A 97 4.54 7.94 15.43
C SER A 97 5.85 7.80 14.64
N ALA A 98 6.07 6.63 14.05
CA ALA A 98 7.11 6.49 13.03
C ALA A 98 6.74 7.32 11.80
N SER A 99 7.71 8.00 11.21
CA SER A 99 7.52 8.69 9.93
C SER A 99 7.39 7.67 8.79
N TYR A 100 6.96 8.11 7.61
CA TYR A 100 6.91 7.24 6.44
C TYR A 100 8.30 6.66 6.09
N ASN A 101 9.35 7.46 6.20
CA ASN A 101 10.72 7.00 5.97
C ASN A 101 11.14 5.94 7.01
N ASP A 102 10.84 6.17 8.30
CA ASP A 102 11.11 5.17 9.34
C ASP A 102 10.39 3.85 9.03
N MET A 103 9.12 3.92 8.59
CA MET A 103 8.33 2.73 8.24
C MET A 103 8.93 1.96 7.08
N ILE A 104 9.44 2.66 6.06
CA ILE A 104 10.12 2.03 4.91
C ILE A 104 11.38 1.33 5.40
N LEU A 105 12.23 2.00 6.18
CA LEU A 105 13.45 1.42 6.72
C LEU A 105 13.17 0.18 7.59
N PHE A 106 12.16 0.23 8.47
CA PHE A 106 11.76 -0.94 9.26
C PHE A 106 11.22 -2.08 8.38
N SER A 107 10.41 -1.75 7.37
CA SER A 107 9.85 -2.73 6.42
C SER A 107 10.96 -3.49 5.69
N GLU A 108 11.93 -2.77 5.14
CA GLU A 108 13.08 -3.34 4.44
C GLU A 108 13.98 -4.15 5.37
N PHE A 109 14.35 -3.59 6.51
CA PHE A 109 15.24 -4.26 7.47
C PHE A 109 14.65 -5.56 8.03
N PHE A 110 13.36 -5.54 8.38
CA PHE A 110 12.68 -6.71 8.92
C PHE A 110 12.18 -7.68 7.84
N GLY A 111 12.10 -7.27 6.59
CA GLY A 111 11.56 -8.07 5.48
C GLY A 111 10.05 -8.28 5.63
N VAL A 112 9.32 -7.26 6.11
CA VAL A 112 7.87 -7.30 6.30
C VAL A 112 7.20 -6.20 5.48
N THR A 113 5.90 -6.35 5.20
CA THR A 113 5.15 -5.32 4.47
C THR A 113 4.78 -4.15 5.37
N LEU A 114 4.59 -2.97 4.77
CA LEU A 114 4.06 -1.79 5.47
C LEU A 114 2.68 -2.09 6.08
N ASP A 115 1.83 -2.85 5.38
CA ASP A 115 0.53 -3.27 5.89
C ASP A 115 0.65 -4.07 7.18
N TYR A 116 1.66 -4.93 7.27
CA TYR A 116 1.92 -5.66 8.52
C TYR A 116 2.34 -4.72 9.65
N LEU A 117 3.23 -3.77 9.39
CA LEU A 117 3.66 -2.80 10.40
C LEU A 117 2.49 -1.93 10.87
N ILE A 118 1.71 -1.39 9.96
CA ILE A 118 0.66 -0.40 10.24
C ILE A 118 -0.58 -1.07 10.85
N ILE A 119 -1.11 -2.11 10.21
CA ILE A 119 -2.41 -2.70 10.55
C ILE A 119 -2.32 -4.16 11.02
N GLY A 120 -1.13 -4.76 11.00
CA GLY A 120 -0.91 -6.15 11.42
C GLY A 120 -1.39 -7.20 10.43
N LYS A 121 -1.72 -6.81 9.19
CA LYS A 121 -2.07 -7.78 8.16
C LYS A 121 -0.81 -8.46 7.66
N ARG A 122 -0.63 -9.72 7.97
CA ARG A 122 0.32 -10.56 7.24
C ARG A 122 -0.26 -10.85 5.86
N GLN A 123 0.56 -10.73 4.82
CA GLN A 123 0.20 -11.37 3.55
C GLN A 123 0.15 -12.86 3.84
N ASP A 124 -0.98 -13.47 3.53
CA ASP A 124 -1.16 -14.91 3.70
C ASP A 124 -0.42 -15.62 2.54
N VAL A 125 0.92 -15.59 2.64
CA VAL A 125 1.82 -16.20 1.65
C VAL A 125 1.55 -17.70 1.55
N ASP A 126 1.13 -18.32 2.65
CA ASP A 126 0.83 -19.76 2.65
C ASP A 126 -0.47 -20.05 1.91
N ALA A 127 -1.49 -19.21 2.06
CA ALA A 127 -2.72 -19.33 1.25
C ALA A 127 -2.44 -19.07 -0.23
N LEU A 128 -1.54 -18.13 -0.56
CA LEU A 128 -1.14 -17.87 -1.94
C LEU A 128 -0.34 -19.05 -2.52
N LYS A 129 0.63 -19.59 -1.78
CA LYS A 129 1.39 -20.78 -2.17
C LYS A 129 0.47 -21.96 -2.43
N LYS A 130 -0.51 -22.19 -1.54
CA LYS A 130 -1.50 -23.25 -1.73
C LYS A 130 -2.30 -23.06 -3.02
N LYS A 131 -2.80 -21.86 -3.31
CA LYS A 131 -3.51 -21.57 -4.56
C LYS A 131 -2.67 -21.84 -5.79
N VAL A 132 -1.39 -21.45 -5.76
CA VAL A 132 -0.45 -21.72 -6.85
C VAL A 132 -0.22 -23.23 -7.02
N GLN A 133 -0.04 -23.96 -5.93
CA GLN A 133 0.15 -25.41 -5.97
C GLN A 133 -1.08 -26.14 -6.50
N ASP A 134 -2.28 -25.73 -6.05
CA ASP A 134 -3.55 -26.27 -6.54
C ASP A 134 -3.72 -26.03 -8.06
N ALA A 135 -3.37 -24.83 -8.56
CA ALA A 135 -3.41 -24.52 -9.97
C ALA A 135 -2.40 -25.35 -10.81
N ILE A 136 -1.19 -25.56 -10.28
CA ILE A 136 -0.18 -26.41 -10.94
C ILE A 136 -0.71 -27.85 -11.06
N THR A 137 -1.30 -28.39 -9.98
CA THR A 137 -1.86 -29.74 -9.97
C THR A 137 -3.00 -29.89 -11.02
N GLN A 138 -3.90 -28.91 -11.08
CA GLN A 138 -4.99 -28.90 -12.08
C GLN A 138 -4.45 -28.88 -13.52
N LEU A 139 -3.41 -28.09 -13.79
CA LEU A 139 -2.77 -28.04 -15.11
C LEU A 139 -2.09 -29.37 -15.47
N GLN A 140 -1.44 -30.03 -14.50
CA GLN A 140 -0.82 -31.33 -14.73
C GLN A 140 -1.86 -32.43 -15.03
N GLU A 141 -2.99 -32.42 -14.32
CA GLU A 141 -4.10 -33.36 -14.57
C GLU A 141 -4.77 -33.14 -15.93
N ALA A 142 -4.84 -31.88 -16.40
CA ALA A 142 -5.41 -31.54 -17.71
C ALA A 142 -4.51 -31.93 -18.90
N LEU A 143 -3.22 -32.18 -18.65
CA LEU A 143 -2.23 -32.54 -19.68
C LEU A 143 -2.01 -34.06 -19.81
N MET A 144 -2.59 -34.85 -18.91
CA MET A 144 -2.55 -36.32 -18.97
C MET A 144 -3.79 -36.89 -19.62
#